data_6f4965975e8eeba70448259a37b050b8
#
_entry.id   6f4965975e8eeba70448259a37b050b8
#
_cell.length_a   1.000
_cell.length_b   1.000
_cell.length_c   1.000
_cell.angle_alpha   90.00
_cell.angle_beta   90.00
_cell.angle_gamma   90.00
#
_symmetry.space_group_name_H-M   'P 1'
#
loop_
_entity.id
_entity.type
_entity.pdbx_description
1 polymer ?
#
loop_
_entity_poly.entity_id
_entity_poly.type
_entity_poly.pdbx_seq_one_letter_code
_entity_poly.pdbx_strand_id
1 'polypeptide(L)'
;ALYGAELFRQAGVPAQAFLASEYATSPPPVDDALVIGVTQSGETADTLSALREARSRGVRTLACTNTVGSTAARECDEVLYIRSGPEIGVAATKTFAGQLTALNLLSLATVESQQDRRALLPALRDLPGDVQRILDDSRAEHVADTYQDAGAYFFVGRGFQFPVALEGALKLKEISYEHAEGFAAGELKH
;
A
#
# COMPACT_ATOMS: atom_id res chain seq x y z
N ALA A 1 -2.43 -2.30 1.34
CA ALA A 1 -2.71 -3.40 2.29
C ALA A 1 -2.19 -4.75 1.77
N LEU A 2 -2.58 -5.21 0.57
CA LEU A 2 -2.17 -6.54 0.03
C LEU A 2 -0.65 -6.74 0.03
N TYR A 3 0.11 -5.74 -0.45
CA TYR A 3 1.57 -5.76 -0.44
C TYR A 3 2.14 -5.92 0.98
N GLY A 4 1.60 -5.17 1.95
CA GLY A 4 2.03 -5.26 3.35
C GLY A 4 1.74 -6.63 3.97
N ALA A 5 0.56 -7.21 3.71
CA ALA A 5 0.24 -8.54 4.19
C ALA A 5 1.22 -9.60 3.66
N GLU A 6 1.66 -9.49 2.42
CA GLU A 6 2.68 -10.37 1.86
C GLU A 6 4.04 -10.19 2.52
N LEU A 7 4.46 -8.94 2.77
CA LEU A 7 5.70 -8.65 3.50
C LEU A 7 5.73 -9.29 4.89
N PHE A 8 4.66 -9.13 5.67
CA PHE A 8 4.58 -9.71 7.01
C PHE A 8 4.60 -11.22 6.97
N ARG A 9 3.88 -11.86 6.03
CA ARG A 9 3.92 -13.32 5.87
C ARG A 9 5.32 -13.82 5.54
N GLN A 10 6.06 -13.14 4.68
CA GLN A 10 7.46 -13.50 4.38
C GLN A 10 8.39 -13.27 5.59
N ALA A 11 8.08 -12.33 6.45
CA ALA A 11 8.76 -12.13 7.72
C ALA A 11 8.36 -13.14 8.81
N GLY A 12 7.48 -14.12 8.50
CA GLY A 12 7.01 -15.12 9.44
C GLY A 12 5.85 -14.68 10.32
N VAL A 13 5.26 -13.51 10.06
CA VAL A 13 4.12 -12.96 10.80
C VAL A 13 2.82 -13.24 10.04
N PRO A 14 1.83 -13.95 10.60
CA PRO A 14 0.53 -14.13 9.98
C PRO A 14 -0.12 -12.78 9.68
N ALA A 15 -0.52 -12.55 8.43
CA ALA A 15 -1.13 -11.30 8.02
C ALA A 15 -2.17 -11.48 6.92
N GLN A 16 -3.23 -10.68 6.98
CA GLN A 16 -4.29 -10.63 5.99
C GLN A 16 -4.58 -9.18 5.61
N ALA A 17 -5.04 -8.96 4.39
CA ALA A 17 -5.47 -7.66 3.91
C ALA A 17 -6.98 -7.65 3.68
N PHE A 18 -7.62 -6.58 4.07
CA PHE A 18 -9.06 -6.35 3.90
C PHE A 18 -9.30 -5.01 3.21
N LEU A 19 -10.38 -4.93 2.48
CA LEU A 19 -10.96 -3.64 2.15
C LEU A 19 -11.60 -3.07 3.43
N ALA A 20 -11.39 -1.79 3.68
CA ALA A 20 -11.85 -1.18 4.93
C ALA A 20 -13.38 -1.21 5.05
N SER A 21 -14.11 -1.00 3.94
CA SER A 21 -15.56 -1.13 3.88
C SER A 21 -16.05 -2.52 4.32
N GLU A 22 -15.38 -3.56 3.87
CA GLU A 22 -15.75 -4.94 4.17
C GLU A 22 -15.38 -5.32 5.60
N TYR A 23 -14.22 -4.85 6.08
CA TYR A 23 -13.80 -5.11 7.46
C TYR A 23 -14.80 -4.55 8.48
N ALA A 24 -15.28 -3.32 8.27
CA ALA A 24 -16.27 -2.71 9.17
C ALA A 24 -17.61 -3.47 9.20
N THR A 25 -17.97 -4.11 8.09
CA THR A 25 -19.24 -4.84 7.95
C THR A 25 -19.17 -6.27 8.49
N SER A 26 -18.04 -6.95 8.27
CA SER A 26 -17.83 -8.34 8.66
C SER A 26 -16.40 -8.55 9.16
N PRO A 27 -16.07 -8.00 10.33
CA PRO A 27 -14.73 -8.11 10.87
C PRO A 27 -14.41 -9.57 11.25
N PRO A 28 -13.19 -10.05 10.91
CA PRO A 28 -12.79 -11.40 11.29
C PRO A 28 -12.70 -11.53 12.82
N PRO A 29 -12.85 -12.74 13.36
CA PRO A 29 -12.48 -13.00 14.73
C PRO A 29 -10.96 -12.84 14.86
N VAL A 30 -10.52 -11.91 15.70
CA VAL A 30 -9.09 -11.66 15.94
C VAL A 30 -8.86 -11.56 17.43
N ASP A 31 -8.01 -12.44 17.94
CA ASP A 31 -7.45 -12.38 19.25
C ASP A 31 -5.96 -12.02 19.10
N ASP A 32 -5.45 -11.12 19.94
CA ASP A 32 -4.04 -10.71 19.99
C ASP A 32 -3.48 -10.28 18.62
N ALA A 33 -4.19 -9.38 17.95
CA ALA A 33 -3.82 -8.86 16.64
C ALA A 33 -3.54 -7.35 16.67
N LEU A 34 -2.86 -6.87 15.62
CA LEU A 34 -2.72 -5.45 15.30
C LEU A 34 -3.45 -5.16 13.99
N VAL A 35 -4.38 -4.24 14.00
CA VAL A 35 -5.03 -3.74 12.79
C VAL A 35 -4.31 -2.49 12.30
N ILE A 36 -3.77 -2.56 11.09
CA ILE A 36 -3.05 -1.47 10.46
C ILE A 36 -3.94 -0.80 9.41
N GLY A 37 -4.39 0.41 9.68
CA GLY A 37 -5.10 1.24 8.71
C GLY A 37 -4.13 1.97 7.78
N VAL A 38 -4.15 1.63 6.49
CA VAL A 38 -3.30 2.28 5.49
C VAL A 38 -4.13 3.32 4.74
N THR A 39 -3.80 4.58 4.90
CA THR A 39 -4.54 5.71 4.31
C THR A 39 -3.60 6.87 4.00
N GLN A 40 -3.86 7.62 2.94
CA GLN A 40 -3.07 8.80 2.63
C GLN A 40 -3.45 9.98 3.52
N SER A 41 -4.72 10.35 3.52
CA SER A 41 -5.25 11.53 4.24
C SER A 41 -5.47 11.27 5.74
N GLY A 42 -5.71 10.03 6.13
CA GLY A 42 -6.17 9.70 7.47
C GLY A 42 -7.62 10.12 7.77
N GLU A 43 -8.38 10.50 6.74
CA GLU A 43 -9.77 10.97 6.84
C GLU A 43 -10.76 10.09 6.04
N THR A 44 -10.28 9.01 5.41
CA THR A 44 -11.13 8.11 4.61
C THR A 44 -12.16 7.43 5.51
N ALA A 45 -13.44 7.67 5.24
CA ALA A 45 -14.54 7.25 6.10
C ALA A 45 -14.53 5.75 6.41
N ASP A 46 -14.37 4.91 5.37
CA ASP A 46 -14.33 3.45 5.54
C ASP A 46 -13.13 3.00 6.39
N THR A 47 -11.95 3.61 6.17
CA THR A 47 -10.75 3.29 6.96
C THR A 47 -10.94 3.66 8.43
N LEU A 48 -11.54 4.82 8.71
CA LEU A 48 -11.87 5.24 10.07
C LEU A 48 -12.89 4.30 10.71
N SER A 49 -13.93 3.89 9.96
CA SER A 49 -14.94 2.95 10.43
C SER A 49 -14.31 1.60 10.80
N ALA A 50 -13.43 1.06 9.95
CA ALA A 50 -12.72 -0.19 10.22
C ALA A 50 -11.82 -0.10 11.47
N LEU A 51 -11.10 0.99 11.64
CA LEU A 51 -10.23 1.21 12.81
C LEU A 51 -11.04 1.35 14.11
N ARG A 52 -12.17 2.07 14.06
CA ARG A 52 -13.10 2.20 15.21
C ARG A 52 -13.71 0.85 15.58
N GLU A 53 -14.11 0.05 14.58
CA GLU A 53 -14.64 -1.30 14.80
C GLU A 53 -13.58 -2.20 15.47
N ALA A 54 -12.35 -2.20 15.00
CA ALA A 54 -11.25 -2.94 15.61
C ALA A 54 -11.06 -2.52 17.09
N ARG A 55 -11.01 -1.22 17.36
CA ARG A 55 -10.88 -0.69 18.74
C ARG A 55 -12.05 -1.04 19.65
N SER A 56 -13.28 -1.01 19.12
CA SER A 56 -14.48 -1.39 19.90
C SER A 56 -14.41 -2.83 20.41
N ARG A 57 -13.65 -3.67 19.73
CA ARG A 57 -13.37 -5.07 20.08
C ARG A 57 -12.13 -5.25 20.95
N GLY A 58 -11.47 -4.16 21.34
CA GLY A 58 -10.24 -4.22 22.13
C GLY A 58 -8.98 -4.58 21.33
N VAL A 59 -9.05 -4.56 19.99
CA VAL A 59 -7.90 -4.83 19.12
C VAL A 59 -7.05 -3.57 18.99
N ARG A 60 -5.73 -3.72 19.14
CA ARG A 60 -4.79 -2.61 18.97
C ARG A 60 -4.77 -2.13 17.52
N THR A 61 -4.62 -0.81 17.33
CA THR A 61 -4.67 -0.17 16.04
C THR A 61 -3.43 0.68 15.76
N LEU A 62 -2.97 0.66 14.50
CA LEU A 62 -1.92 1.51 14.00
C LEU A 62 -2.40 2.24 12.73
N ALA A 63 -2.28 3.56 12.70
CA ALA A 63 -2.51 4.34 11.50
C ALA A 63 -1.21 4.52 10.72
N CYS A 64 -1.17 4.02 9.47
CA CYS A 64 -0.12 4.37 8.50
C CYS A 64 -0.66 5.47 7.60
N THR A 65 -0.27 6.73 7.88
CA THR A 65 -0.85 7.90 7.21
C THR A 65 0.20 8.94 6.83
N ASN A 66 -0.11 9.74 5.80
CA ASN A 66 0.76 10.85 5.40
C ASN A 66 0.45 12.15 6.16
N THR A 67 -0.77 12.29 6.69
CA THR A 67 -1.25 13.56 7.27
C THR A 67 -1.09 13.56 8.78
N VAL A 68 -0.24 14.48 9.25
CA VAL A 68 -0.03 14.71 10.68
C VAL A 68 -1.30 15.28 11.30
N GLY A 69 -1.71 14.72 12.45
CA GLY A 69 -2.88 15.18 13.18
C GLY A 69 -4.21 14.84 12.52
N SER A 70 -4.23 13.93 11.53
CA SER A 70 -5.47 13.41 10.95
C SER A 70 -6.32 12.67 11.98
N THR A 71 -7.58 12.42 11.64
CA THR A 71 -8.50 11.68 12.52
C THR A 71 -7.97 10.27 12.83
N ALA A 72 -7.47 9.55 11.83
CA ALA A 72 -6.82 8.25 12.07
C ALA A 72 -5.62 8.36 13.02
N ALA A 73 -4.80 9.40 12.87
CA ALA A 73 -3.64 9.62 13.74
C ALA A 73 -4.02 9.96 15.19
N ARG A 74 -5.17 10.57 15.42
CA ARG A 74 -5.66 10.90 16.77
C ARG A 74 -6.41 9.75 17.45
N GLU A 75 -7.05 8.89 16.64
CA GLU A 75 -7.92 7.83 17.19
C GLU A 75 -7.22 6.48 17.34
N CYS A 76 -6.15 6.21 16.62
CA CYS A 76 -5.39 4.96 16.74
C CYS A 76 -4.47 4.96 17.98
N ASP A 77 -4.12 3.76 18.43
CA ASP A 77 -3.19 3.58 19.54
C ASP A 77 -1.77 3.98 19.18
N GLU A 78 -1.39 3.75 17.90
CA GLU A 78 -0.07 4.08 17.36
C GLU A 78 -0.19 4.72 15.97
N VAL A 79 0.84 5.48 15.57
CA VAL A 79 0.88 6.15 14.27
C VAL A 79 2.23 5.99 13.60
N LEU A 80 2.22 5.58 12.33
CA LEU A 80 3.37 5.60 11.44
C LEU A 80 3.16 6.64 10.35
N TYR A 81 3.92 7.74 10.40
CA TYR A 81 3.83 8.80 9.40
C TYR A 81 4.72 8.53 8.19
N ILE A 82 4.13 8.55 7.00
CA ILE A 82 4.81 8.30 5.70
C ILE A 82 5.76 9.45 5.35
N ARG A 83 5.40 10.70 5.67
CA ARG A 83 6.19 11.92 5.46
C ARG A 83 6.56 12.19 3.99
N SER A 84 5.70 11.86 3.05
CA SER A 84 5.90 12.10 1.61
C SER A 84 5.61 13.54 1.17
N GLY A 85 5.32 14.45 2.11
CA GLY A 85 4.86 15.80 1.80
C GLY A 85 3.43 15.83 1.27
N PRO A 86 2.88 17.00 0.91
CA PRO A 86 1.51 17.13 0.44
C PRO A 86 1.30 16.41 -0.90
N GLU A 87 0.27 15.59 -1.01
CA GLU A 87 -0.23 15.02 -2.26
C GLU A 87 -1.27 15.97 -2.83
N ILE A 88 -1.03 16.49 -4.04
CA ILE A 88 -1.89 17.52 -4.64
C ILE A 88 -2.90 16.89 -5.61
N GLY A 89 -2.50 15.82 -6.30
CA GLY A 89 -3.36 15.09 -7.23
C GLY A 89 -4.40 14.23 -6.52
N VAL A 90 -5.49 13.93 -7.21
CA VAL A 90 -6.52 12.98 -6.72
C VAL A 90 -5.93 11.58 -6.58
N ALA A 91 -5.16 11.15 -7.57
CA ALA A 91 -4.49 9.85 -7.55
C ALA A 91 -3.22 9.92 -6.69
N ALA A 92 -3.15 9.08 -5.65
CA ALA A 92 -1.97 8.94 -4.81
C ALA A 92 -0.81 8.33 -5.62
N THR A 93 0.33 9.02 -5.68
CA THR A 93 1.53 8.57 -6.40
C THR A 93 2.72 8.41 -5.47
N LYS A 94 3.35 9.50 -5.06
CA LYS A 94 4.47 9.46 -4.12
C LYS A 94 4.08 8.92 -2.74
N THR A 95 2.85 9.18 -2.30
CA THR A 95 2.36 8.63 -1.04
C THR A 95 2.15 7.13 -1.10
N PHE A 96 1.80 6.56 -2.25
CA PHE A 96 1.80 5.11 -2.45
C PHE A 96 3.20 4.51 -2.29
N ALA A 97 4.23 5.07 -2.95
CA ALA A 97 5.62 4.64 -2.78
C ALA A 97 6.08 4.79 -1.32
N GLY A 98 5.70 5.88 -0.66
CA GLY A 98 5.95 6.10 0.75
C GLY A 98 5.28 5.07 1.65
N GLN A 99 4.03 4.66 1.36
CA GLN A 99 3.33 3.58 2.06
C GLN A 99 4.05 2.24 1.91
N LEU A 100 4.47 1.89 0.70
CA LEU A 100 5.25 0.67 0.48
C LEU A 100 6.55 0.68 1.30
N THR A 101 7.27 1.80 1.31
CA THR A 101 8.50 1.97 2.09
C THR A 101 8.24 1.85 3.60
N ALA A 102 7.20 2.51 4.10
CA ALA A 102 6.81 2.44 5.52
C ALA A 102 6.44 1.01 5.94
N LEU A 103 5.70 0.27 5.10
CA LEU A 103 5.35 -1.12 5.35
C LEU A 103 6.57 -2.05 5.30
N ASN A 104 7.54 -1.79 4.41
CA ASN A 104 8.82 -2.51 4.41
C ASN A 104 9.59 -2.29 5.71
N LEU A 105 9.71 -1.03 6.17
CA LEU A 105 10.38 -0.73 7.44
C LEU A 105 9.69 -1.39 8.64
N LEU A 106 8.35 -1.35 8.65
CA LEU A 106 7.57 -1.98 9.71
C LEU A 106 7.73 -3.51 9.71
N SER A 107 7.67 -4.14 8.53
CA SER A 107 7.91 -5.58 8.39
C SER A 107 9.32 -5.95 8.83
N LEU A 108 10.34 -5.18 8.45
CA LEU A 108 11.71 -5.40 8.91
C LEU A 108 11.86 -5.34 10.43
N ALA A 109 11.06 -4.51 11.11
CA ALA A 109 11.07 -4.44 12.56
C ALA A 109 10.58 -5.73 13.23
N THR A 110 9.77 -6.54 12.51
CA THR A 110 9.27 -7.85 13.00
C THR A 110 10.21 -9.01 12.72
N VAL A 111 11.21 -8.85 11.84
CA VAL A 111 12.20 -9.90 11.55
C VAL A 111 13.09 -10.12 12.78
N GLU A 112 13.11 -11.32 13.33
CA GLU A 112 13.91 -11.65 14.52
C GLU A 112 15.42 -11.62 14.25
N SER A 113 15.84 -12.10 13.09
CA SER A 113 17.24 -12.17 12.71
C SER A 113 17.85 -10.79 12.47
N GLN A 114 18.79 -10.41 13.33
CA GLN A 114 19.56 -9.17 13.13
C GLN A 114 20.39 -9.19 11.84
N GLN A 115 20.85 -10.36 11.43
CA GLN A 115 21.64 -10.50 10.20
C GLN A 115 20.78 -10.18 8.98
N ASP A 116 19.56 -10.72 8.91
CA ASP A 116 18.64 -10.48 7.79
C ASP A 116 18.20 -9.02 7.73
N ARG A 117 17.91 -8.41 8.90
CA ARG A 117 17.61 -6.97 8.97
C ARG A 117 18.76 -6.12 8.43
N ARG A 118 20.01 -6.44 8.82
CA ARG A 118 21.19 -5.71 8.34
C ARG A 118 21.45 -5.90 6.86
N ALA A 119 21.10 -7.05 6.29
CA ALA A 119 21.23 -7.31 4.85
C ALA A 119 20.27 -6.49 4.00
N LEU A 120 19.05 -6.24 4.51
CA LEU A 120 17.98 -5.54 3.77
C LEU A 120 18.03 -4.00 3.91
N LEU A 121 18.57 -3.48 5.01
CA LEU A 121 18.66 -2.04 5.25
C LEU A 121 19.42 -1.24 4.19
N PRO A 122 20.55 -1.69 3.62
CA PRO A 122 21.25 -0.97 2.56
C PRO A 122 20.37 -0.76 1.34
N ALA A 123 19.63 -1.78 0.87
CA ALA A 123 18.74 -1.68 -0.27
C ALA A 123 17.63 -0.62 -0.06
N LEU A 124 17.09 -0.50 1.16
CA LEU A 124 16.13 0.55 1.48
C LEU A 124 16.76 1.95 1.52
N ARG A 125 18.03 2.07 1.88
CA ARG A 125 18.75 3.35 1.84
C ARG A 125 19.06 3.80 0.42
N ASP A 126 19.30 2.86 -0.49
CA ASP A 126 19.61 3.13 -1.89
C ASP A 126 18.34 3.41 -2.73
N LEU A 127 17.16 3.04 -2.21
CA LEU A 127 15.86 3.21 -2.89
C LEU A 127 15.62 4.61 -3.48
N PRO A 128 15.94 5.74 -2.80
CA PRO A 128 15.74 7.06 -3.41
C PRO A 128 16.55 7.26 -4.70
N GLY A 129 17.80 6.75 -4.74
CA GLY A 129 18.63 6.78 -5.95
C GLY A 129 18.08 5.89 -7.06
N ASP A 130 17.53 4.73 -6.72
CA ASP A 130 16.89 3.82 -7.67
C ASP A 130 15.65 4.46 -8.29
N VAL A 131 14.81 5.08 -7.48
CA VAL A 131 13.62 5.81 -7.95
C VAL A 131 14.03 6.97 -8.85
N GLN A 132 15.06 7.74 -8.49
CA GLN A 132 15.54 8.85 -9.32
C GLN A 132 16.00 8.34 -10.68
N ARG A 133 16.78 7.25 -10.74
CA ARG A 133 17.21 6.66 -12.01
C ARG A 133 16.04 6.21 -12.89
N ILE A 134 14.99 5.64 -12.29
CA ILE A 134 13.78 5.25 -13.03
C ILE A 134 13.08 6.49 -13.60
N LEU A 135 13.01 7.58 -12.84
CA LEU A 135 12.40 8.82 -13.31
C LEU A 135 13.21 9.48 -14.43
N ASP A 136 14.54 9.46 -14.33
CA ASP A 136 15.45 10.06 -15.32
C ASP A 136 15.45 9.28 -16.65
N ASP A 137 15.23 7.96 -16.62
CA ASP A 137 15.20 7.08 -17.82
C ASP A 137 13.76 6.60 -18.13
N SER A 138 12.75 7.36 -17.71
CA SER A 138 11.35 6.98 -17.92
C SER A 138 10.96 7.04 -19.39
N ARG A 139 10.36 5.94 -19.87
CA ARG A 139 9.71 5.87 -21.19
C ARG A 139 8.19 6.01 -21.11
N ALA A 140 7.67 6.46 -19.98
CA ALA A 140 6.23 6.51 -19.74
C ALA A 140 5.49 7.38 -20.77
N GLU A 141 6.06 8.54 -21.13
CA GLU A 141 5.50 9.43 -22.15
C GLU A 141 5.43 8.76 -23.51
N HIS A 142 6.52 8.13 -23.95
CA HIS A 142 6.56 7.40 -25.22
C HIS A 142 5.55 6.23 -25.26
N VAL A 143 5.40 5.50 -24.17
CA VAL A 143 4.42 4.41 -24.05
C VAL A 143 3.00 4.97 -24.12
N ALA A 144 2.73 6.07 -23.39
CA ALA A 144 1.43 6.73 -23.43
C ALA A 144 1.06 7.20 -24.84
N ASP A 145 1.98 7.87 -25.54
CA ASP A 145 1.76 8.34 -26.93
C ASP A 145 1.50 7.18 -27.89
N THR A 146 2.21 6.06 -27.69
CA THR A 146 2.08 4.88 -28.58
C THR A 146 0.74 4.17 -28.42
N TYR A 147 0.20 4.14 -27.22
CA TYR A 147 -0.97 3.31 -26.87
C TYR A 147 -2.18 4.12 -26.40
N GLN A 148 -2.20 5.43 -26.57
CA GLN A 148 -3.29 6.31 -26.11
C GLN A 148 -4.68 5.94 -26.66
N ASP A 149 -4.74 5.31 -27.84
CA ASP A 149 -5.98 4.89 -28.50
C ASP A 149 -6.35 3.42 -28.20
N ALA A 150 -5.68 2.77 -27.25
CA ALA A 150 -6.03 1.41 -26.87
C ALA A 150 -7.39 1.38 -26.15
N GLY A 151 -8.25 0.42 -26.52
CA GLY A 151 -9.60 0.30 -25.95
C GLY A 151 -9.62 -0.29 -24.52
N ALA A 152 -8.52 -0.87 -24.04
CA ALA A 152 -8.36 -1.40 -22.69
C ALA A 152 -6.89 -1.58 -22.33
N TYR A 153 -6.61 -1.54 -21.02
CA TYR A 153 -5.26 -1.70 -20.48
C TYR A 153 -5.23 -2.80 -19.43
N PHE A 154 -4.26 -3.70 -19.53
CA PHE A 154 -4.11 -4.80 -18.59
C PHE A 154 -2.77 -4.71 -17.86
N PHE A 155 -2.85 -4.61 -16.55
CA PHE A 155 -1.69 -4.61 -15.66
C PHE A 155 -1.52 -6.00 -15.06
N VAL A 156 -0.36 -6.61 -15.24
CA VAL A 156 -0.12 -8.00 -14.87
C VAL A 156 1.03 -8.10 -13.89
N GLY A 157 0.81 -8.77 -12.76
CA GLY A 157 1.84 -8.95 -11.73
C GLY A 157 1.80 -10.33 -11.08
N ARG A 158 2.94 -10.74 -10.51
CA ARG A 158 3.05 -11.98 -9.71
C ARG A 158 3.71 -11.67 -8.36
N GLY A 159 3.28 -12.34 -7.30
CA GLY A 159 3.79 -12.11 -5.95
C GLY A 159 3.63 -10.64 -5.56
N PHE A 160 4.71 -9.97 -5.15
CA PHE A 160 4.69 -8.55 -4.79
C PHE A 160 4.27 -7.61 -5.93
N GLN A 161 4.43 -8.02 -7.19
CA GLN A 161 4.04 -7.20 -8.34
C GLN A 161 2.53 -7.23 -8.60
N PHE A 162 1.79 -8.19 -8.07
CA PHE A 162 0.33 -8.24 -8.26
C PHE A 162 -0.37 -7.05 -7.56
N PRO A 163 -0.14 -6.73 -6.29
CA PRO A 163 -0.67 -5.50 -5.69
C PRO A 163 -0.25 -4.22 -6.42
N VAL A 164 0.95 -4.18 -6.99
CA VAL A 164 1.43 -3.03 -7.79
C VAL A 164 0.67 -2.92 -9.11
N ALA A 165 0.39 -4.06 -9.77
CA ALA A 165 -0.42 -4.11 -10.98
C ALA A 165 -1.86 -3.61 -10.73
N LEU A 166 -2.47 -4.00 -9.60
CA LEU A 166 -3.79 -3.49 -9.19
C LEU A 166 -3.79 -1.98 -8.98
N GLU A 167 -2.74 -1.45 -8.34
CA GLU A 167 -2.59 0.00 -8.12
C GLU A 167 -2.36 0.74 -9.43
N GLY A 168 -1.53 0.20 -10.35
CA GLY A 168 -1.32 0.79 -11.67
C GLY A 168 -2.62 0.90 -12.48
N ALA A 169 -3.41 -0.16 -12.49
CA ALA A 169 -4.72 -0.16 -13.12
C ALA A 169 -5.67 0.87 -12.48
N LEU A 170 -5.66 0.97 -11.14
CA LEU A 170 -6.45 1.96 -10.42
C LEU A 170 -6.02 3.39 -10.79
N LYS A 171 -4.71 3.67 -10.80
CA LYS A 171 -4.20 5.01 -11.16
C LYS A 171 -4.60 5.42 -12.58
N LEU A 172 -4.52 4.51 -13.54
CA LEU A 172 -4.94 4.80 -14.90
C LEU A 172 -6.44 5.12 -14.96
N LYS A 173 -7.29 4.30 -14.32
CA LYS A 173 -8.74 4.56 -14.25
C LYS A 173 -9.08 5.90 -13.59
N GLU A 174 -8.42 6.23 -12.50
CA GLU A 174 -8.68 7.49 -11.74
C GLU A 174 -8.34 8.74 -12.56
N ILE A 175 -7.30 8.67 -13.39
CA ILE A 175 -6.77 9.84 -14.09
C ILE A 175 -7.39 9.99 -15.49
N SER A 176 -7.50 8.89 -16.24
CA SER A 176 -7.87 8.92 -17.67
C SER A 176 -9.31 8.50 -17.93
N TYR A 177 -9.98 7.85 -16.97
CA TYR A 177 -11.27 7.18 -17.13
C TYR A 177 -11.26 6.00 -18.13
N GLU A 178 -10.06 5.60 -18.61
CA GLU A 178 -9.90 4.46 -19.49
C GLU A 178 -10.13 3.14 -18.75
N HIS A 179 -10.60 2.13 -19.50
CA HIS A 179 -10.76 0.81 -18.91
C HIS A 179 -9.40 0.16 -18.62
N ALA A 180 -9.14 -0.09 -17.36
CA ALA A 180 -7.91 -0.72 -16.92
C ALA A 180 -8.17 -1.77 -15.83
N GLU A 181 -7.55 -2.93 -15.97
CA GLU A 181 -7.68 -4.02 -14.99
C GLU A 181 -6.33 -4.58 -14.58
N GLY A 182 -6.24 -5.01 -13.31
CA GLY A 182 -5.06 -5.67 -12.78
C GLY A 182 -5.29 -7.15 -12.59
N PHE A 183 -4.36 -7.99 -13.07
CA PHE A 183 -4.45 -9.45 -12.98
C PHE A 183 -3.25 -10.07 -12.27
N ALA A 184 -3.50 -11.11 -11.51
CA ALA A 184 -2.45 -12.05 -11.17
C ALA A 184 -1.99 -12.76 -12.46
N ALA A 185 -0.67 -12.83 -12.71
CA ALA A 185 -0.15 -13.29 -13.99
C ALA A 185 -0.57 -14.71 -14.39
N GLY A 186 -0.92 -15.55 -13.39
CA GLY A 186 -1.46 -16.89 -13.65
C GLY A 186 -2.90 -16.91 -14.15
N GLU A 187 -3.66 -15.85 -13.87
CA GLU A 187 -5.11 -15.77 -14.12
C GLU A 187 -5.47 -15.01 -15.41
N LEU A 188 -4.48 -14.39 -16.08
CA LEU A 188 -4.74 -13.55 -17.27
C LEU A 188 -5.43 -14.30 -18.42
N LYS A 189 -5.25 -15.61 -18.51
CA LYS A 189 -5.81 -16.43 -19.60
C LYS A 189 -7.17 -17.07 -19.27
N HIS A 190 -7.69 -16.81 -18.09
CA HIS A 190 -8.98 -17.29 -17.61
C HIS A 190 -9.94 -16.11 -17.46
#